data_b6a4c2a310a23329a690ddfe8208e889
#
_entry.id   b6a4c2a310a23329a690ddfe8208e889
#
_cell.length_a   1.000
_cell.length_b   1.000
_cell.length_c   1.000
_cell.angle_alpha   90.00
_cell.angle_beta   90.00
_cell.angle_gamma   90.00
#
_symmetry.space_group_name_H-M   'P 1'
#
loop_
_entity.id
_entity.type
_entity.pdbx_description
1 polymer ?
#
loop_
_entity_poly.entity_id
_entity_poly.type
_entity_poly.pdbx_seq_one_letter_code
_entity_poly.pdbx_strand_id
1 'polypeptide(L)'
;MRCERGELYTAFGHAFVLVSAGALTIVLTTSLLTRAGIPFAASYTVSIVACIVGTLAVSCRERTRIALPSPAIMSWLVYEEIIAHGLTWQETLGITFIAALLGAILTRTLYADTLIRALPPAVRTGLVFGLALSMLVTSALYARILLPSPWALTMGGTLSDPLTYFTVTGILLVLLLYVRNMHAALPLGILLIALLTWAEGFWEIPTAP
;
A
#
# COMPACT_ATOMS: atom_id res chain seq x y z
N MET A 1 -8.04 39.11 -4.79
CA MET A 1 -8.76 38.03 -5.54
C MET A 1 -7.88 37.11 -6.43
N ARG A 2 -6.75 37.53 -6.99
CA ARG A 2 -5.87 36.64 -7.77
C ARG A 2 -5.01 35.68 -6.88
N CYS A 3 -4.68 36.09 -5.66
CA CYS A 3 -3.88 35.28 -4.74
C CYS A 3 -4.67 34.04 -4.22
N GLU A 4 -5.96 34.23 -3.91
CA GLU A 4 -6.84 33.13 -3.44
C GLU A 4 -7.07 32.02 -4.48
N ARG A 5 -7.09 32.34 -5.78
CA ARG A 5 -7.27 31.31 -6.83
C ARG A 5 -6.03 30.41 -6.94
N GLY A 6 -4.82 30.96 -6.81
CA GLY A 6 -3.59 30.16 -6.85
C GLY A 6 -3.48 29.20 -5.67
N GLU A 7 -3.84 29.64 -4.49
CA GLU A 7 -3.87 28.81 -3.28
C GLU A 7 -4.93 27.71 -3.35
N LEU A 8 -6.08 28.02 -3.95
CA LEU A 8 -7.17 27.05 -4.16
C LEU A 8 -6.73 25.92 -5.12
N TYR A 9 -6.06 26.25 -6.23
CA TYR A 9 -5.55 25.25 -7.17
C TYR A 9 -4.48 24.36 -6.57
N THR A 10 -3.58 24.91 -5.77
CA THR A 10 -2.55 24.12 -5.07
C THR A 10 -3.15 23.24 -3.99
N ALA A 11 -4.13 23.74 -3.23
CA ALA A 11 -4.85 22.95 -2.23
C ALA A 11 -5.65 21.80 -2.88
N PHE A 12 -6.30 22.07 -4.01
CA PHE A 12 -7.02 21.04 -4.76
C PHE A 12 -6.08 19.97 -5.33
N GLY A 13 -4.93 20.38 -5.84
CA GLY A 13 -3.89 19.46 -6.30
C GLY A 13 -3.37 18.55 -5.19
N HIS A 14 -3.08 19.09 -4.02
CA HIS A 14 -2.67 18.32 -2.86
C HIS A 14 -3.76 17.37 -2.36
N ALA A 15 -5.03 17.84 -2.31
CA ALA A 15 -6.14 16.99 -1.93
C ALA A 15 -6.36 15.84 -2.91
N PHE A 16 -6.24 16.08 -4.21
CA PHE A 16 -6.34 15.04 -5.24
C PHE A 16 -5.26 13.97 -5.09
N VAL A 17 -4.01 14.37 -4.88
CA VAL A 17 -2.89 13.44 -4.65
C VAL A 17 -3.12 12.61 -3.39
N LEU A 18 -3.61 13.22 -2.32
CA LEU A 18 -3.89 12.55 -1.05
C LEU A 18 -5.03 11.53 -1.18
N VAL A 19 -6.12 11.89 -1.85
CA VAL A 19 -7.27 11.00 -2.08
C VAL A 19 -6.89 9.85 -3.00
N SER A 20 -6.13 10.12 -4.08
CA SER A 20 -5.69 9.07 -4.99
C SER A 20 -4.71 8.10 -4.32
N ALA A 21 -3.78 8.60 -3.51
CA ALA A 21 -2.88 7.76 -2.72
C ALA A 21 -3.65 6.91 -1.69
N GLY A 22 -4.65 7.51 -1.02
CA GLY A 22 -5.52 6.81 -0.09
C GLY A 22 -6.33 5.69 -0.75
N ALA A 23 -6.96 5.97 -1.87
CA ALA A 23 -7.73 4.99 -2.62
C ALA A 23 -6.83 3.82 -3.06
N LEU A 24 -5.62 4.12 -3.52
CA LEU A 24 -4.65 3.13 -3.95
C LEU A 24 -4.20 2.21 -2.80
N THR A 25 -3.88 2.77 -1.64
CA THR A 25 -3.49 1.98 -0.47
C THR A 25 -4.63 1.08 0.02
N ILE A 26 -5.89 1.54 -0.05
CA ILE A 26 -7.06 0.73 0.29
C ILE A 26 -7.22 -0.43 -0.68
N VAL A 27 -7.14 -0.19 -1.99
CA VAL A 27 -7.25 -1.24 -3.02
C VAL A 27 -6.13 -2.26 -2.89
N LEU A 28 -4.88 -1.81 -2.69
CA LEU A 28 -3.74 -2.71 -2.49
C LEU A 28 -3.91 -3.57 -1.23
N THR A 29 -4.31 -2.97 -0.12
CA THR A 29 -4.56 -3.69 1.14
C THR A 29 -5.68 -4.71 0.96
N THR A 30 -6.75 -4.34 0.28
CA THR A 30 -7.86 -5.24 -0.02
C THR A 30 -7.42 -6.42 -0.88
N SER A 31 -6.64 -6.18 -1.93
CA SER A 31 -6.13 -7.23 -2.81
C SER A 31 -5.19 -8.20 -2.08
N LEU A 32 -4.38 -7.71 -1.14
CA LEU A 32 -3.54 -8.55 -0.28
C LEU A 32 -4.39 -9.42 0.65
N LEU A 33 -5.39 -8.85 1.32
CA LEU A 33 -6.29 -9.60 2.21
C LEU A 33 -7.11 -10.65 1.46
N THR A 34 -7.46 -10.41 0.20
CA THR A 34 -8.12 -11.40 -0.65
C THR A 34 -7.23 -12.63 -0.89
N ARG A 35 -5.92 -12.43 -1.02
CA ARG A 35 -4.96 -13.52 -1.10
C ARG A 35 -4.88 -14.36 0.17
N ALA A 36 -5.19 -13.77 1.31
CA ALA A 36 -5.32 -14.46 2.60
C ALA A 36 -6.62 -15.28 2.73
N GLY A 37 -7.50 -15.26 1.71
CA GLY A 37 -8.76 -15.99 1.70
C GLY A 37 -9.97 -15.20 2.22
N ILE A 38 -9.83 -13.89 2.43
CA ILE A 38 -10.97 -13.04 2.85
C ILE A 38 -11.72 -12.56 1.59
N PRO A 39 -13.06 -12.59 1.56
CA PRO A 39 -13.84 -12.08 0.42
C PRO A 39 -13.53 -10.61 0.14
N PHE A 40 -13.39 -10.25 -1.14
CA PHE A 40 -13.01 -8.88 -1.56
C PHE A 40 -13.94 -7.81 -0.97
N ALA A 41 -15.27 -8.03 -1.04
CA ALA A 41 -16.25 -7.08 -0.52
C ALA A 41 -16.08 -6.82 1.00
N ALA A 42 -15.83 -7.87 1.78
CA ALA A 42 -15.58 -7.75 3.22
C ALA A 42 -14.28 -7.00 3.50
N SER A 43 -13.18 -7.37 2.83
CA SER A 43 -11.86 -6.72 2.98
C SER A 43 -11.92 -5.24 2.62
N TYR A 44 -12.63 -4.90 1.55
CA TYR A 44 -12.78 -3.52 1.08
C TYR A 44 -13.55 -2.67 2.07
N THR A 45 -14.71 -3.17 2.52
CA THR A 45 -15.55 -2.46 3.50
C THR A 45 -14.80 -2.24 4.82
N VAL A 46 -14.14 -3.27 5.34
CA VAL A 46 -13.37 -3.18 6.61
C VAL A 46 -12.21 -2.19 6.45
N SER A 47 -11.50 -2.20 5.33
CA SER A 47 -10.39 -1.27 5.08
C SER A 47 -10.86 0.18 5.06
N ILE A 48 -12.01 0.48 4.44
CA ILE A 48 -12.60 1.82 4.44
C ILE A 48 -12.99 2.23 5.86
N VAL A 49 -13.72 1.37 6.57
CA VAL A 49 -14.14 1.66 7.95
C VAL A 49 -12.94 1.90 8.86
N ALA A 50 -11.90 1.08 8.74
CA ALA A 50 -10.67 1.26 9.50
C ALA A 50 -9.97 2.60 9.19
N CYS A 51 -9.95 3.03 7.93
CA CYS A 51 -9.42 4.34 7.54
C CYS A 51 -10.24 5.49 8.12
N ILE A 52 -11.56 5.40 8.09
CA ILE A 52 -12.45 6.43 8.64
C ILE A 52 -12.25 6.54 10.15
N VAL A 53 -12.34 5.41 10.87
CA VAL A 53 -12.18 5.38 12.33
C VAL A 53 -10.79 5.85 12.75
N GLY A 54 -9.73 5.35 12.07
CA GLY A 54 -8.35 5.75 12.32
C GLY A 54 -8.12 7.23 12.09
N THR A 55 -8.65 7.78 10.99
CA THR A 55 -8.54 9.21 10.67
C THR A 55 -9.29 10.07 11.68
N LEU A 56 -10.50 9.68 12.08
CA LEU A 56 -11.24 10.38 13.12
C LEU A 56 -10.48 10.38 14.45
N ALA A 57 -9.94 9.24 14.87
CA ALA A 57 -9.18 9.12 16.11
C ALA A 57 -7.92 10.01 16.12
N VAL A 58 -7.21 10.11 14.98
CA VAL A 58 -6.01 10.95 14.83
C VAL A 58 -6.40 12.43 14.72
N SER A 59 -7.47 12.76 13.97
CA SER A 59 -7.92 14.13 13.75
C SER A 59 -8.41 14.81 15.04
N CYS A 60 -8.93 14.04 15.99
CA CYS A 60 -9.30 14.57 17.32
C CYS A 60 -8.09 15.12 18.09
N ARG A 61 -6.88 14.70 17.73
CA ARG A 61 -5.65 15.11 18.41
C ARG A 61 -4.78 16.07 17.59
N GLU A 62 -4.76 15.87 16.28
CA GLU A 62 -3.93 16.68 15.36
C GLU A 62 -4.73 16.98 14.06
N ARG A 63 -4.91 18.26 13.76
CA ARG A 63 -5.85 18.77 12.74
C ARG A 63 -5.62 18.35 11.27
N THR A 64 -4.52 17.66 10.93
CA THR A 64 -4.14 17.45 9.51
C THR A 64 -3.54 16.09 9.20
N ARG A 65 -3.84 15.05 9.98
CA ARG A 65 -3.31 13.71 9.71
C ARG A 65 -4.41 12.76 9.25
N ILE A 66 -4.10 11.99 8.22
CA ILE A 66 -4.95 10.94 7.69
C ILE A 66 -4.30 9.60 8.06
N ALA A 67 -5.08 8.69 8.64
CA ALA A 67 -4.64 7.34 8.90
C ALA A 67 -4.96 6.44 7.71
N LEU A 68 -3.93 5.92 7.05
CA LEU A 68 -4.05 4.99 5.95
C LEU A 68 -3.44 3.64 6.35
N PRO A 69 -3.98 2.51 5.85
CA PRO A 69 -3.37 1.21 6.05
C PRO A 69 -2.00 1.17 5.35
N SER A 70 -1.04 0.46 5.95
CA SER A 70 0.27 0.28 5.34
C SER A 70 0.28 -0.99 4.49
N PRO A 71 0.37 -0.88 3.15
CA PRO A 71 0.45 -2.06 2.28
C PRO A 71 1.70 -2.90 2.56
N ALA A 72 2.80 -2.27 3.01
CA ALA A 72 4.04 -2.96 3.33
C ALA A 72 3.88 -3.91 4.53
N ILE A 73 3.21 -3.46 5.60
CA ILE A 73 2.93 -4.32 6.76
C ILE A 73 1.93 -5.41 6.38
N MET A 74 0.91 -5.08 5.58
CA MET A 74 -0.07 -6.07 5.11
C MET A 74 0.57 -7.11 4.20
N SER A 75 1.50 -6.74 3.32
CA SER A 75 2.21 -7.69 2.48
C SER A 75 3.03 -8.66 3.33
N TRP A 76 3.73 -8.16 4.35
CA TRP A 76 4.46 -9.00 5.28
C TRP A 76 3.54 -9.97 6.02
N LEU A 77 2.43 -9.49 6.59
CA LEU A 77 1.45 -10.33 7.28
C LEU A 77 0.88 -11.44 6.39
N VAL A 78 0.50 -11.11 5.16
CA VAL A 78 -0.14 -12.07 4.25
C VAL A 78 0.87 -13.10 3.74
N TYR A 79 2.04 -12.67 3.30
CA TYR A 79 3.01 -13.58 2.69
C TYR A 79 3.81 -14.36 3.72
N GLU A 80 4.24 -13.74 4.81
CA GLU A 80 5.07 -14.38 5.81
C GLU A 80 4.22 -15.18 6.81
N GLU A 81 3.19 -14.56 7.41
CA GLU A 81 2.45 -15.21 8.49
C GLU A 81 1.39 -16.18 7.96
N ILE A 82 0.64 -15.80 6.92
CA ILE A 82 -0.46 -16.63 6.42
C ILE A 82 0.05 -17.66 5.42
N ILE A 83 0.78 -17.24 4.38
CA ILE A 83 1.18 -18.14 3.29
C ILE A 83 2.39 -18.99 3.68
N ALA A 84 3.45 -18.41 4.26
CA ALA A 84 4.66 -19.13 4.58
C ALA A 84 4.54 -19.98 5.86
N HIS A 85 3.95 -19.42 6.93
CA HIS A 85 3.75 -20.14 8.19
C HIS A 85 2.43 -20.95 8.26
N GLY A 86 1.52 -20.75 7.29
CA GLY A 86 0.27 -21.50 7.20
C GLY A 86 -0.78 -21.13 8.25
N LEU A 87 -0.66 -19.95 8.87
CA LEU A 87 -1.66 -19.46 9.81
C LEU A 87 -2.96 -19.11 9.09
N THR A 88 -4.08 -19.29 9.78
CA THR A 88 -5.35 -18.81 9.26
C THR A 88 -5.44 -17.28 9.35
N TRP A 89 -6.20 -16.65 8.46
CA TRP A 89 -6.38 -15.20 8.49
C TRP A 89 -7.04 -14.72 9.80
N GLN A 90 -7.89 -15.55 10.43
CA GLN A 90 -8.52 -15.27 11.72
C GLN A 90 -7.49 -15.19 12.85
N GLU A 91 -6.58 -16.14 12.90
CA GLU A 91 -5.50 -16.17 13.90
C GLU A 91 -4.57 -14.98 13.73
N THR A 92 -4.14 -14.72 12.49
CA THR A 92 -3.24 -13.61 12.17
C THR A 92 -3.86 -12.25 12.52
N LEU A 93 -5.13 -12.02 12.18
CA LEU A 93 -5.84 -10.80 12.55
C LEU A 93 -6.05 -10.70 14.06
N GLY A 94 -6.32 -11.83 14.75
CA GLY A 94 -6.44 -11.88 16.21
C GLY A 94 -5.13 -11.47 16.89
N ILE A 95 -4.00 -12.05 16.48
CA ILE A 95 -2.67 -11.70 16.99
C ILE A 95 -2.35 -10.23 16.72
N THR A 96 -2.64 -9.75 15.51
CA THR A 96 -2.41 -8.35 15.12
C THR A 96 -3.25 -7.40 15.97
N PHE A 97 -4.49 -7.76 16.29
CA PHE A 97 -5.37 -6.96 17.17
C PHE A 97 -4.78 -6.86 18.58
N ILE A 98 -4.34 -7.99 19.14
CA ILE A 98 -3.71 -8.00 20.48
C ILE A 98 -2.43 -7.16 20.48
N ALA A 99 -1.58 -7.32 19.46
CA ALA A 99 -0.36 -6.54 19.29
C ALA A 99 -0.66 -5.03 19.18
N ALA A 100 -1.69 -4.64 18.41
CA ALA A 100 -2.13 -3.25 18.29
C ALA A 100 -2.65 -2.69 19.61
N LEU A 101 -3.40 -3.48 20.39
CA LEU A 101 -3.89 -3.09 21.72
C LEU A 101 -2.74 -2.86 22.70
N LEU A 102 -1.77 -3.79 22.73
CA LEU A 102 -0.57 -3.65 23.55
C LEU A 102 0.24 -2.42 23.14
N GLY A 103 0.41 -2.19 21.81
CA GLY A 103 1.06 -1.00 21.27
C GLY A 103 0.35 0.29 21.67
N ALA A 104 -0.99 0.31 21.63
CA ALA A 104 -1.79 1.46 22.05
C ALA A 104 -1.65 1.75 23.56
N ILE A 105 -1.60 0.73 24.39
CA ILE A 105 -1.34 0.89 25.83
C ILE A 105 0.09 1.41 26.05
N LEU A 106 1.06 0.84 25.37
CA LEU A 106 2.46 1.24 25.49
C LEU A 106 2.67 2.70 25.08
N THR A 107 2.03 3.15 24.00
CA THR A 107 2.11 4.55 23.52
C THR A 107 1.47 5.56 24.47
N ARG A 108 0.59 5.13 25.35
CA ARG A 108 0.01 5.98 26.42
C ARG A 108 0.95 6.14 27.61
N THR A 109 1.92 5.28 27.75
CA THR A 109 2.90 5.35 28.85
C THR A 109 4.07 6.25 28.46
N LEU A 110 4.68 6.91 29.45
CA LEU A 110 5.88 7.75 29.27
C LEU A 110 7.10 6.96 28.74
N TYR A 111 7.02 5.62 28.76
CA TYR A 111 8.09 4.73 28.30
C TYR A 111 8.17 4.59 26.78
N ALA A 112 7.12 4.93 26.03
CA ALA A 112 7.12 4.80 24.57
C ALA A 112 8.23 5.62 23.90
N ASP A 113 8.38 6.88 24.30
CA ASP A 113 9.44 7.76 23.76
C ASP A 113 10.83 7.25 24.16
N THR A 114 10.99 6.73 25.36
CA THR A 114 12.25 6.16 25.83
C THR A 114 12.61 4.90 25.02
N LEU A 115 11.61 4.03 24.78
CA LEU A 115 11.81 2.80 24.00
C LEU A 115 12.18 3.11 22.55
N ILE A 116 11.50 4.07 21.91
CA ILE A 116 11.79 4.49 20.54
C ILE A 116 13.18 5.12 20.43
N ARG A 117 13.59 5.92 21.44
CA ARG A 117 14.91 6.55 21.50
C ARG A 117 16.03 5.55 21.81
N ALA A 118 15.72 4.48 22.52
CA ALA A 118 16.67 3.41 22.82
C ALA A 118 17.03 2.57 21.59
N LEU A 119 16.18 2.56 20.55
CA LEU A 119 16.48 1.88 19.29
C LEU A 119 17.58 2.61 18.52
N PRO A 120 18.72 1.95 18.21
CA PRO A 120 19.75 2.53 17.38
C PRO A 120 19.21 3.03 16.04
N PRO A 121 19.71 4.14 15.49
CA PRO A 121 19.23 4.65 14.20
C PRO A 121 19.35 3.61 13.07
N ALA A 122 20.39 2.79 13.10
CA ALA A 122 20.60 1.71 12.14
C ALA A 122 19.45 0.69 12.14
N VAL A 123 18.92 0.31 13.31
CA VAL A 123 17.79 -0.62 13.42
C VAL A 123 16.52 0.00 12.85
N ARG A 124 16.24 1.27 13.14
CA ARG A 124 15.09 1.98 12.56
C ARG A 124 15.16 2.04 11.03
N THR A 125 16.32 2.42 10.51
CA THR A 125 16.54 2.47 9.05
C THR A 125 16.44 1.07 8.43
N GLY A 126 17.01 0.06 9.10
CA GLY A 126 16.93 -1.34 8.67
C GLY A 126 15.50 -1.88 8.58
N LEU A 127 14.65 -1.55 9.57
CA LEU A 127 13.23 -1.94 9.56
C LEU A 127 12.47 -1.31 8.37
N VAL A 128 12.67 0.00 8.15
CA VAL A 128 12.02 0.70 7.02
C VAL A 128 12.50 0.13 5.70
N PHE A 129 13.80 -0.13 5.56
CA PHE A 129 14.38 -0.71 4.36
C PHE A 129 13.89 -2.14 4.13
N GLY A 130 13.81 -2.96 5.18
CA GLY A 130 13.27 -4.33 5.11
C GLY A 130 11.82 -4.36 4.64
N LEU A 131 10.96 -3.49 5.20
CA LEU A 131 9.56 -3.37 4.76
C LEU A 131 9.44 -2.88 3.32
N ALA A 132 10.29 -1.93 2.90
CA ALA A 132 10.30 -1.44 1.52
C ALA A 132 10.74 -2.55 0.55
N LEU A 133 11.76 -3.34 0.91
CA LEU A 133 12.23 -4.47 0.11
C LEU A 133 11.17 -5.58 0.01
N SER A 134 10.51 -5.92 1.11
CA SER A 134 9.38 -6.86 1.12
C SER A 134 8.27 -6.42 0.17
N MET A 135 7.89 -5.15 0.21
CA MET A 135 6.88 -4.60 -0.69
C MET A 135 7.33 -4.62 -2.16
N LEU A 136 8.62 -4.35 -2.43
CA LEU A 136 9.19 -4.40 -3.77
C LEU A 136 9.13 -5.83 -4.34
N VAL A 137 9.55 -6.83 -3.58
CA VAL A 137 9.49 -8.24 -3.98
C VAL A 137 8.05 -8.67 -4.22
N THR A 138 7.14 -8.33 -3.31
CA THR A 138 5.71 -8.61 -3.47
C THR A 138 5.15 -7.99 -4.74
N SER A 139 5.47 -6.73 -5.03
CA SER A 139 5.04 -6.04 -6.25
C SER A 139 5.59 -6.70 -7.51
N ALA A 140 6.84 -7.14 -7.48
CA ALA A 140 7.48 -7.83 -8.59
C ALA A 140 6.86 -9.22 -8.88
N LEU A 141 6.39 -9.91 -7.82
CA LEU A 141 5.62 -11.15 -7.96
C LEU A 141 4.24 -10.89 -8.59
N TYR A 142 3.54 -9.83 -8.17
CA TYR A 142 2.27 -9.44 -8.78
C TYR A 142 2.39 -9.04 -10.24
N ALA A 143 3.46 -8.34 -10.57
CA ALA A 143 3.77 -7.91 -11.93
C ALA A 143 4.31 -9.03 -12.83
N ARG A 144 4.44 -10.26 -12.31
CA ARG A 144 5.05 -11.42 -12.97
C ARG A 144 6.48 -11.18 -13.46
N ILE A 145 7.17 -10.18 -12.93
CA ILE A 145 8.61 -9.95 -13.17
C ILE A 145 9.41 -11.04 -12.47
N LEU A 146 8.99 -11.41 -11.24
CA LEU A 146 9.54 -12.52 -10.49
C LEU A 146 8.51 -13.66 -10.47
N LEU A 147 8.94 -14.88 -10.72
CA LEU A 147 8.14 -16.08 -10.56
C LEU A 147 8.65 -16.89 -9.39
N PRO A 148 7.77 -17.39 -8.51
CA PRO A 148 8.17 -18.29 -7.44
C PRO A 148 8.68 -19.61 -8.06
N SER A 149 9.91 -19.98 -7.75
CA SER A 149 10.50 -21.26 -8.09
C SER A 149 10.72 -22.05 -6.80
N PRO A 150 10.70 -23.41 -6.83
CA PRO A 150 10.90 -24.21 -5.63
C PRO A 150 12.21 -23.91 -4.87
N TRP A 151 13.20 -23.36 -5.56
CA TRP A 151 14.55 -23.16 -5.01
C TRP A 151 15.00 -21.70 -4.95
N ALA A 152 14.39 -20.81 -5.73
CA ALA A 152 14.74 -19.39 -5.76
C ALA A 152 13.68 -18.57 -6.51
N LEU A 153 13.66 -17.25 -6.26
CA LEU A 153 12.93 -16.31 -7.10
C LEU A 153 13.67 -16.20 -8.43
N THR A 154 13.02 -16.61 -9.53
CA THR A 154 13.60 -16.50 -10.87
C THR A 154 12.95 -15.36 -11.63
N MET A 155 13.74 -14.63 -12.42
CA MET A 155 13.22 -13.71 -13.42
C MET A 155 12.58 -14.54 -14.53
N GLY A 156 11.31 -14.86 -14.39
CA GLY A 156 10.60 -15.73 -15.32
C GLY A 156 9.70 -14.99 -16.29
N GLY A 157 9.47 -13.70 -16.05
CA GLY A 157 8.71 -12.86 -16.98
C GLY A 157 9.53 -12.64 -18.23
N THR A 158 9.20 -13.33 -19.31
CA THR A 158 9.69 -12.92 -20.63
C THR A 158 9.04 -11.57 -20.92
N LEU A 159 9.78 -10.65 -21.56
CA LEU A 159 9.24 -9.38 -22.07
C LEU A 159 8.06 -9.58 -23.06
N SER A 160 7.75 -10.82 -23.40
CA SER A 160 6.58 -11.21 -24.17
C SER A 160 5.30 -11.32 -23.36
N ASP A 161 5.36 -11.34 -21.99
CA ASP A 161 4.16 -11.23 -21.17
C ASP A 161 3.69 -9.76 -21.16
N PRO A 162 2.50 -9.46 -21.72
CA PRO A 162 1.99 -8.09 -21.79
C PRO A 162 1.93 -7.39 -20.43
N LEU A 163 1.61 -8.13 -19.36
CA LEU A 163 1.52 -7.56 -18.01
C LEU A 163 2.89 -7.07 -17.51
N THR A 164 3.94 -7.85 -17.75
CA THR A 164 5.32 -7.47 -17.40
C THR A 164 5.76 -6.23 -18.19
N TYR A 165 5.48 -6.21 -19.48
CA TYR A 165 5.81 -5.09 -20.36
C TYR A 165 5.11 -3.79 -19.91
N PHE A 166 3.81 -3.82 -19.64
CA PHE A 166 3.07 -2.65 -19.16
C PHE A 166 3.57 -2.18 -17.81
N THR A 167 3.91 -3.10 -16.90
CA THR A 167 4.44 -2.73 -15.58
C THR A 167 5.79 -2.03 -15.70
N VAL A 168 6.71 -2.55 -16.49
CA VAL A 168 8.03 -1.92 -16.70
C VAL A 168 7.87 -0.54 -17.34
N THR A 169 7.01 -0.43 -18.36
CA THR A 169 6.70 0.85 -19.01
C THR A 169 6.10 1.84 -18.01
N GLY A 170 5.21 1.39 -17.13
CA GLY A 170 4.62 2.20 -16.06
C GLY A 170 5.64 2.71 -15.07
N ILE A 171 6.55 1.87 -14.63
CA ILE A 171 7.64 2.27 -13.72
C ILE A 171 8.51 3.34 -14.38
N LEU A 172 8.92 3.14 -15.63
CA LEU A 172 9.73 4.12 -16.37
C LEU A 172 8.99 5.46 -16.52
N LEU A 173 7.70 5.41 -16.82
CA LEU A 173 6.87 6.60 -16.96
C LEU A 173 6.76 7.36 -15.63
N VAL A 174 6.51 6.66 -14.51
CA VAL A 174 6.45 7.29 -13.18
C VAL A 174 7.79 7.93 -12.82
N LEU A 175 8.91 7.25 -13.08
CA LEU A 175 10.25 7.79 -12.86
C LEU A 175 10.49 9.05 -13.69
N LEU A 176 10.11 9.05 -14.96
CA LEU A 176 10.24 10.20 -15.85
C LEU A 176 9.41 11.40 -15.36
N LEU A 177 8.17 11.17 -14.95
CA LEU A 177 7.31 12.20 -14.37
C LEU A 177 7.87 12.73 -13.03
N TYR A 178 8.43 11.84 -12.22
CA TYR A 178 9.06 12.20 -10.95
C TYR A 178 10.28 13.11 -11.15
N VAL A 179 11.15 12.78 -12.12
CA VAL A 179 12.31 13.64 -12.48
C VAL A 179 11.85 14.99 -13.00
N ARG A 180 10.67 15.08 -13.61
CA ARG A 180 10.03 16.35 -14.02
C ARG A 180 9.40 17.12 -12.86
N ASN A 181 9.60 16.70 -11.60
CA ASN A 181 9.02 17.31 -10.39
C ASN A 181 7.48 17.39 -10.39
N MET A 182 6.81 16.47 -11.06
CA MET A 182 5.35 16.38 -11.04
C MET A 182 4.89 15.67 -9.78
N HIS A 183 4.22 16.40 -8.88
CA HIS A 183 3.70 15.84 -7.62
C HIS A 183 2.67 14.73 -7.82
N ALA A 184 1.98 14.72 -8.96
CA ALA A 184 1.00 13.71 -9.34
C ALA A 184 1.60 12.56 -10.17
N ALA A 185 2.93 12.39 -10.20
CA ALA A 185 3.60 11.37 -11.02
C ALA A 185 3.07 9.95 -10.76
N LEU A 186 2.96 9.57 -9.48
CA LEU A 186 2.50 8.24 -9.08
C LEU A 186 1.04 7.98 -9.48
N PRO A 187 0.03 8.80 -9.09
CA PRO A 187 -1.35 8.55 -9.46
C PRO A 187 -1.59 8.62 -10.97
N LEU A 188 -0.89 9.51 -11.69
CA LEU A 188 -0.98 9.59 -13.15
C LEU A 188 -0.41 8.33 -13.84
N GLY A 189 0.73 7.84 -13.36
CA GLY A 189 1.32 6.61 -13.90
C GLY A 189 0.42 5.41 -13.71
N ILE A 190 -0.16 5.25 -12.52
CA ILE A 190 -1.09 4.16 -12.21
C ILE A 190 -2.35 4.25 -13.07
N LEU A 191 -2.95 5.45 -13.17
CA LEU A 191 -4.15 5.65 -13.95
C LEU A 191 -3.91 5.35 -15.44
N LEU A 192 -2.78 5.77 -15.98
CA LEU A 192 -2.41 5.51 -17.36
C LEU A 192 -2.22 4.02 -17.63
N ILE A 193 -1.49 3.31 -16.74
CA ILE A 193 -1.31 1.85 -16.89
C ILE A 193 -2.63 1.10 -16.71
N ALA A 194 -3.47 1.52 -15.77
CA ALA A 194 -4.80 0.94 -15.60
C ALA A 194 -5.68 1.11 -16.86
N LEU A 195 -5.63 2.26 -17.50
CA LEU A 195 -6.34 2.50 -18.76
C LEU A 195 -5.78 1.66 -19.90
N LEU A 196 -4.45 1.54 -20.00
CA LEU A 196 -3.82 0.72 -21.03
C LEU A 196 -4.15 -0.76 -20.87
N THR A 197 -4.04 -1.29 -19.65
CA THR A 197 -4.37 -2.70 -19.36
C THR A 197 -5.86 -2.99 -19.57
N TRP A 198 -6.72 -2.01 -19.30
CA TRP A 198 -8.14 -2.12 -19.60
C TRP A 198 -8.42 -2.10 -21.12
N ALA A 199 -7.78 -1.23 -21.86
CA ALA A 199 -7.92 -1.16 -23.33
C ALA A 199 -7.47 -2.45 -24.03
N GLU A 200 -6.48 -3.14 -23.47
CA GLU A 200 -5.99 -4.44 -23.98
C GLU A 200 -6.85 -5.64 -23.50
N GLY A 201 -7.92 -5.39 -22.72
CA GLY A 201 -8.87 -6.42 -22.31
C GLY A 201 -8.39 -7.33 -21.17
N PHE A 202 -7.37 -6.93 -20.39
CA PHE A 202 -6.92 -7.68 -19.22
C PHE A 202 -7.92 -7.63 -18.06
N TRP A 203 -8.84 -6.68 -18.08
CA TRP A 203 -9.87 -6.51 -17.07
C TRP A 203 -11.22 -6.58 -17.72
N GLU A 204 -11.97 -7.63 -17.40
CA GLU A 204 -13.39 -7.68 -17.75
C GLU A 204 -14.13 -6.64 -16.89
N ILE A 205 -15.03 -5.86 -17.52
CA ILE A 205 -15.92 -4.99 -16.77
C ILE A 205 -16.76 -5.92 -15.90
N PRO A 206 -16.78 -5.75 -14.55
CA PRO A 206 -17.65 -6.53 -13.72
C PRO A 206 -19.09 -6.28 -14.19
N THR A 207 -19.64 -7.23 -14.94
CA THR A 207 -21.08 -7.27 -15.21
C THR A 207 -21.73 -7.43 -13.85
N ALA A 208 -22.44 -6.40 -13.40
CA ALA A 208 -23.17 -6.44 -12.15
C ALA A 208 -24.05 -7.69 -12.09
N PRO A 209 -24.13 -8.37 -10.93
CA PRO A 209 -24.99 -9.52 -10.75
C PRO A 209 -26.45 -9.14 -10.91
#